data_299a08276ec59a3b4609bbe0a0051a58
#
_entry.id   299a08276ec59a3b4609bbe0a0051a58
#
_cell.length_a   1.000
_cell.length_b   1.000
_cell.length_c   1.000
_cell.angle_alpha   90.00
_cell.angle_beta   90.00
_cell.angle_gamma   90.00
#
_symmetry.space_group_name_H-M   'P 1'
#
loop_
_entity.id
_entity.type
_entity.pdbx_description
1 polymer ?
#
loop_
_entity_poly.entity_id
_entity_poly.type
_entity_poly.pdbx_seq_one_letter_code
_entity_poly.pdbx_strand_id
1 'polypeptide(L)'
;MPAKPLKSLRLGTTSHPILYEVNTRVLLNELSAKAGKNITLDKIPDTLLDEWADYRFDAIWLMGVWTTGELGVRIAREHQGLRSEYQKALPDFSDEDVFGSPYAVKSYTVARRLGGKKALEVLRRKLQQRGMGLFLDFVSNHTARDHVWVKETPEFYVNGNDGEEKEKPEFFFRTETKKGSRTIAYGRDPYFPGWTDTAQLNVFHPGTRTAMIKTLASLAGMCDGVRCDMAMLILRQVFADTWGERARPQAQAVATTEFWEEAIASIRKEFPNFIFLAEAYWDLEWRLQQLGFDYTYDKTLYDRLLHEGASSVRDHLKAEMAFQQHCARFIENHDERRAAQALPSTAWQYAAAMIALSVPGMVLLHEGQLDG
;
A
#
# COMPACT_ATOMS: atom_id res chain seq x y z
N MET A 1 26.40 25.69 2.22
CA MET A 1 25.51 26.42 1.33
C MET A 1 24.19 26.64 2.06
N PRO A 2 23.50 27.80 1.94
CA PRO A 2 22.18 27.96 2.51
C PRO A 2 21.24 26.91 1.89
N ALA A 3 20.35 26.34 2.70
CA ALA A 3 19.36 25.37 2.24
C ALA A 3 18.48 26.01 1.15
N LYS A 4 18.32 25.35 0.00
CA LYS A 4 17.37 25.82 -1.03
C LYS A 4 15.98 25.93 -0.39
N PRO A 5 15.20 26.99 -0.68
CA PRO A 5 13.85 27.12 -0.17
C PRO A 5 12.99 25.94 -0.66
N LEU A 6 12.07 25.49 0.19
CA LEU A 6 11.10 24.47 -0.19
C LEU A 6 10.16 25.07 -1.27
N LYS A 7 9.89 24.28 -2.31
CA LYS A 7 8.87 24.64 -3.31
C LYS A 7 7.50 24.22 -2.77
N SER A 8 6.44 24.94 -3.20
CA SER A 8 5.07 24.46 -3.00
C SER A 8 4.91 23.11 -3.70
N LEU A 9 4.30 22.15 -3.03
CA LEU A 9 3.99 20.86 -3.65
C LEU A 9 2.99 21.09 -4.78
N ARG A 10 3.23 20.47 -5.94
CA ARG A 10 2.28 20.47 -7.06
C ARG A 10 1.08 19.56 -6.77
N LEU A 11 1.30 18.56 -5.96
CA LEU A 11 0.27 17.64 -5.50
C LEU A 11 -0.87 18.41 -4.79
N GLY A 12 -2.12 18.16 -5.19
CA GLY A 12 -3.29 18.87 -4.69
C GLY A 12 -3.58 20.23 -5.37
N THR A 13 -2.70 20.71 -6.26
CA THR A 13 -2.92 21.94 -7.04
C THR A 13 -3.06 21.68 -8.54
N THR A 14 -2.71 20.47 -9.00
CA THR A 14 -2.88 20.03 -10.39
C THR A 14 -4.11 19.15 -10.53
N SER A 15 -4.81 19.25 -11.65
CA SER A 15 -5.96 18.42 -12.00
C SER A 15 -5.57 16.98 -12.38
N HIS A 16 -4.30 16.74 -12.73
CA HIS A 16 -3.77 15.46 -13.19
C HIS A 16 -2.41 15.19 -12.54
N PRO A 17 -2.36 14.90 -11.22
CA PRO A 17 -1.09 14.63 -10.57
C PRO A 17 -0.50 13.30 -11.04
N ILE A 18 0.83 13.26 -11.17
CA ILE A 18 1.57 12.06 -11.52
C ILE A 18 2.24 11.51 -10.27
N LEU A 19 1.83 10.33 -9.85
CA LEU A 19 2.44 9.54 -8.78
C LEU A 19 3.35 8.48 -9.40
N TYR A 20 4.62 8.47 -9.02
CA TYR A 20 5.58 7.47 -9.45
C TYR A 20 5.85 6.47 -8.33
N GLU A 21 5.49 5.22 -8.55
CA GLU A 21 5.67 4.10 -7.64
C GLU A 21 7.06 3.51 -7.79
N VAL A 22 7.77 3.35 -6.68
CA VAL A 22 9.13 2.81 -6.60
C VAL A 22 9.19 1.66 -5.60
N ASN A 23 9.69 0.51 -6.02
CA ASN A 23 10.09 -0.55 -5.11
C ASN A 23 11.39 -0.14 -4.40
N THR A 24 11.25 0.43 -3.23
CA THR A 24 12.37 1.02 -2.46
C THR A 24 13.55 0.08 -2.29
N ARG A 25 13.27 -1.20 -2.09
CA ARG A 25 14.33 -2.20 -1.82
C ARG A 25 15.10 -2.54 -3.08
N VAL A 26 14.40 -2.70 -4.19
CA VAL A 26 15.00 -2.95 -5.51
C VAL A 26 15.86 -1.76 -5.91
N LEU A 27 15.29 -0.55 -5.90
CA LEU A 27 16.03 0.67 -6.23
C LEU A 27 17.30 0.83 -5.41
N LEU A 28 17.23 0.70 -4.08
CA LEU A 28 18.41 0.89 -3.22
C LEU A 28 19.44 -0.23 -3.42
N ASN A 29 19.02 -1.45 -3.74
CA ASN A 29 19.92 -2.54 -4.06
C ASN A 29 20.66 -2.27 -5.37
N GLU A 30 19.98 -1.86 -6.42
CA GLU A 30 20.58 -1.49 -7.70
C GLU A 30 21.56 -0.30 -7.58
N LEU A 31 21.16 0.76 -6.85
CA LEU A 31 22.03 1.90 -6.59
C LEU A 31 23.26 1.50 -5.78
N SER A 32 23.11 0.58 -4.83
CA SER A 32 24.23 0.06 -4.03
C SER A 32 25.19 -0.76 -4.89
N ALA A 33 24.67 -1.63 -5.75
CA ALA A 33 25.47 -2.41 -6.69
C ALA A 33 26.25 -1.51 -7.66
N LYS A 34 25.59 -0.53 -8.27
CA LYS A 34 26.22 0.46 -9.16
C LYS A 34 27.30 1.30 -8.44
N ALA A 35 27.08 1.64 -7.17
CA ALA A 35 28.01 2.47 -6.39
C ALA A 35 29.13 1.68 -5.69
N GLY A 36 29.07 0.33 -5.65
CA GLY A 36 29.99 -0.53 -4.88
C GLY A 36 29.95 -0.28 -3.37
N LYS A 37 28.87 0.28 -2.84
CA LYS A 37 28.69 0.58 -1.40
C LYS A 37 27.21 0.67 -1.05
N ASN A 38 26.88 0.45 0.21
CA ASN A 38 25.50 0.54 0.69
C ASN A 38 24.92 1.96 0.51
N ILE A 39 23.83 2.06 -0.26
CA ILE A 39 23.04 3.28 -0.46
C ILE A 39 21.78 3.19 0.38
N THR A 40 21.52 4.24 1.16
CA THR A 40 20.31 4.42 1.97
C THR A 40 19.49 5.59 1.43
N LEU A 41 18.24 5.77 1.91
CA LEU A 41 17.30 6.78 1.39
C LEU A 41 17.91 8.19 1.30
N ASP A 42 18.68 8.60 2.29
CA ASP A 42 19.37 9.91 2.32
C ASP A 42 20.48 10.04 1.28
N LYS A 43 20.98 8.92 0.76
CA LYS A 43 22.10 8.84 -0.21
C LYS A 43 21.65 8.57 -1.64
N ILE A 44 20.35 8.52 -1.91
CA ILE A 44 19.84 8.49 -3.28
C ILE A 44 20.44 9.68 -4.03
N PRO A 45 21.06 9.45 -5.22
CA PRO A 45 21.73 10.50 -5.99
C PRO A 45 20.79 11.65 -6.34
N ASP A 46 21.27 12.88 -6.20
CA ASP A 46 20.49 14.06 -6.58
C ASP A 46 20.18 14.06 -8.09
N THR A 47 21.04 13.50 -8.93
CA THR A 47 20.80 13.33 -10.36
C THR A 47 19.55 12.52 -10.67
N LEU A 48 19.29 11.43 -9.93
CA LEU A 48 18.08 10.65 -10.08
C LEU A 48 16.83 11.43 -9.63
N LEU A 49 16.95 12.18 -8.54
CA LEU A 49 15.85 13.02 -8.06
C LEU A 49 15.58 14.20 -9.01
N ASP A 50 16.60 14.73 -9.68
CA ASP A 50 16.47 15.75 -10.69
C ASP A 50 15.79 15.18 -11.96
N GLU A 51 16.15 13.97 -12.37
CA GLU A 51 15.49 13.22 -13.45
C GLU A 51 13.99 13.03 -13.19
N TRP A 52 13.62 12.58 -11.98
CA TRP A 52 12.20 12.46 -11.58
C TRP A 52 11.46 13.79 -11.63
N ALA A 53 12.15 14.88 -11.28
CA ALA A 53 11.57 16.23 -11.38
C ALA A 53 11.42 16.70 -12.83
N ASP A 54 12.33 16.33 -13.73
CA ASP A 54 12.30 16.63 -15.16
C ASP A 54 11.17 15.85 -15.85
N TYR A 55 10.87 14.61 -15.42
CA TYR A 55 9.66 13.87 -15.82
C TYR A 55 8.36 14.47 -15.26
N ARG A 56 8.47 15.50 -14.41
CA ARG A 56 7.34 16.19 -13.79
C ARG A 56 6.50 15.33 -12.87
N PHE A 57 7.08 14.34 -12.22
CA PHE A 57 6.38 13.63 -11.17
C PHE A 57 5.98 14.59 -10.05
N ASP A 58 4.73 14.50 -9.59
CA ASP A 58 4.20 15.34 -8.51
C ASP A 58 4.43 14.72 -7.14
N ALA A 59 4.53 13.40 -7.09
CA ALA A 59 4.89 12.66 -5.89
C ALA A 59 5.59 11.34 -6.22
N ILE A 60 6.38 10.86 -5.25
CA ILE A 60 7.03 9.55 -5.28
C ILE A 60 6.42 8.68 -4.21
N TRP A 61 5.91 7.51 -4.58
CA TRP A 61 5.48 6.49 -3.64
C TRP A 61 6.59 5.47 -3.43
N LEU A 62 7.12 5.43 -2.21
CA LEU A 62 8.14 4.47 -1.79
C LEU A 62 7.47 3.24 -1.16
N MET A 63 7.24 2.20 -1.96
CA MET A 63 6.71 0.94 -1.49
C MET A 63 7.75 0.21 -0.61
N GLY A 64 7.30 -0.33 0.54
CA GLY A 64 8.09 -1.27 1.32
C GLY A 64 9.15 -0.67 2.24
N VAL A 65 8.93 0.54 2.76
CA VAL A 65 9.88 1.21 3.68
C VAL A 65 9.81 0.70 5.12
N TRP A 66 8.70 0.06 5.51
CA TRP A 66 8.43 -0.32 6.89
C TRP A 66 9.23 -1.55 7.33
N THR A 67 9.39 -1.69 8.64
CA THR A 67 10.02 -2.86 9.24
C THR A 67 9.10 -4.06 9.11
N THR A 68 9.55 -5.10 8.39
CA THR A 68 8.89 -6.39 8.25
C THR A 68 9.25 -7.32 9.41
N GLY A 69 8.39 -8.33 9.65
CA GLY A 69 8.59 -9.31 10.72
C GLY A 69 9.57 -10.42 10.35
N GLU A 70 10.37 -10.88 11.33
CA GLU A 70 11.27 -12.01 11.13
C GLU A 70 10.50 -13.31 10.83
N LEU A 71 9.29 -13.44 11.38
CA LEU A 71 8.42 -14.58 11.11
C LEU A 71 7.98 -14.60 9.64
N GLY A 72 7.58 -13.44 9.08
CA GLY A 72 7.20 -13.31 7.67
C GLY A 72 8.37 -13.64 6.73
N VAL A 73 9.59 -13.17 7.07
CA VAL A 73 10.81 -13.53 6.33
C VAL A 73 11.04 -15.05 6.32
N ARG A 74 10.90 -15.71 7.47
CA ARG A 74 11.05 -17.16 7.56
C ARG A 74 10.01 -17.91 6.73
N ILE A 75 8.73 -17.50 6.83
CA ILE A 75 7.64 -18.10 6.04
C ILE A 75 7.93 -17.96 4.54
N ALA A 76 8.35 -16.77 4.08
CA ALA A 76 8.68 -16.54 2.69
C ALA A 76 9.88 -17.37 2.19
N ARG A 77 10.88 -17.60 3.04
CA ARG A 77 12.05 -18.46 2.73
C ARG A 77 11.66 -19.93 2.63
N GLU A 78 10.74 -20.41 3.45
CA GLU A 78 10.32 -21.81 3.51
C GLU A 78 9.27 -22.15 2.45
N HIS A 79 8.55 -21.16 1.90
CA HIS A 79 7.47 -21.37 0.94
C HIS A 79 8.00 -21.76 -0.44
N GLN A 80 7.83 -23.03 -0.84
CA GLN A 80 8.41 -23.57 -2.08
C GLN A 80 7.95 -22.86 -3.35
N GLY A 81 6.67 -22.46 -3.43
CA GLY A 81 6.12 -21.70 -4.57
C GLY A 81 6.84 -20.37 -4.76
N LEU A 82 6.97 -19.58 -3.67
CA LEU A 82 7.68 -18.30 -3.71
C LEU A 82 9.16 -18.47 -4.06
N ARG A 83 9.83 -19.48 -3.52
CA ARG A 83 11.24 -19.77 -3.88
C ARG A 83 11.43 -20.02 -5.38
N SER A 84 10.50 -20.77 -5.99
CA SER A 84 10.56 -21.00 -7.43
C SER A 84 10.38 -19.72 -8.24
N GLU A 85 9.54 -18.81 -7.78
CA GLU A 85 9.35 -17.49 -8.42
C GLU A 85 10.57 -16.59 -8.22
N TYR A 86 11.14 -16.56 -7.02
CA TYR A 86 12.37 -15.80 -6.74
C TYR A 86 13.54 -16.24 -7.62
N GLN A 87 13.73 -17.57 -7.77
CA GLN A 87 14.78 -18.12 -8.63
C GLN A 87 14.59 -17.80 -10.12
N LYS A 88 13.34 -17.67 -10.57
CA LYS A 88 13.06 -17.23 -11.95
C LYS A 88 13.31 -15.73 -12.14
N ALA A 89 12.99 -14.93 -11.12
CA ALA A 89 13.17 -13.47 -11.16
C ALA A 89 14.63 -13.04 -10.98
N LEU A 90 15.40 -13.77 -10.17
CA LEU A 90 16.79 -13.45 -9.80
C LEU A 90 17.66 -14.70 -9.98
N PRO A 91 18.50 -14.78 -11.06
CA PRO A 91 19.30 -15.97 -11.35
C PRO A 91 20.31 -16.35 -10.26
N ASP A 92 20.82 -15.37 -9.52
CA ASP A 92 21.76 -15.51 -8.39
C ASP A 92 21.09 -15.45 -7.03
N PHE A 93 19.76 -15.73 -6.97
CA PHE A 93 18.94 -15.71 -5.77
C PHE A 93 19.55 -16.44 -4.59
N SER A 94 19.55 -15.80 -3.44
CA SER A 94 19.94 -16.33 -2.13
C SER A 94 18.89 -16.05 -1.06
N ASP A 95 18.96 -16.74 0.07
CA ASP A 95 18.05 -16.49 1.20
C ASP A 95 18.22 -15.07 1.79
N GLU A 96 19.33 -14.40 1.54
CA GLU A 96 19.61 -13.04 1.98
C GLU A 96 18.76 -12.01 1.22
N ASP A 97 18.28 -12.36 0.02
CA ASP A 97 17.43 -11.52 -0.81
C ASP A 97 15.96 -11.52 -0.32
N VAL A 98 15.59 -12.46 0.56
CA VAL A 98 14.23 -12.57 1.09
C VAL A 98 14.04 -11.70 2.32
N PHE A 99 13.20 -10.68 2.18
CA PHE A 99 12.91 -9.72 3.25
C PHE A 99 11.47 -9.80 3.79
N GLY A 100 10.68 -10.78 3.35
CA GLY A 100 9.24 -10.91 3.64
C GLY A 100 8.38 -9.87 2.90
N SER A 101 7.07 -10.06 2.98
CA SER A 101 6.11 -9.14 2.36
C SER A 101 6.26 -7.72 2.92
N PRO A 102 6.30 -6.68 2.07
CA PRO A 102 6.27 -5.29 2.52
C PRO A 102 4.98 -4.92 3.23
N TYR A 103 3.92 -5.70 3.03
CA TYR A 103 2.59 -5.50 3.61
C TYR A 103 2.40 -6.26 4.93
N ALA A 104 3.23 -7.24 5.27
CA ALA A 104 3.30 -7.83 6.62
C ALA A 104 4.10 -6.90 7.56
N VAL A 105 3.49 -5.76 7.92
CA VAL A 105 4.14 -4.70 8.68
C VAL A 105 4.25 -5.07 10.16
N LYS A 106 5.48 -5.27 10.65
CA LYS A 106 5.77 -5.49 12.08
C LYS A 106 5.76 -4.18 12.86
N SER A 107 6.18 -3.11 12.23
CA SER A 107 6.21 -1.78 12.85
C SER A 107 6.27 -0.70 11.78
N TYR A 108 5.52 0.39 11.97
CA TYR A 108 5.59 1.60 11.16
C TYR A 108 6.85 2.44 11.47
N THR A 109 7.97 1.76 11.63
CA THR A 109 9.30 2.36 11.70
C THR A 109 10.04 2.07 10.40
N VAL A 110 10.70 3.07 9.84
CA VAL A 110 11.51 2.90 8.62
C VAL A 110 12.63 1.90 8.90
N ALA A 111 12.74 0.89 8.04
CA ALA A 111 13.70 -0.20 8.21
C ALA A 111 15.14 0.32 8.33
N ARG A 112 15.90 -0.19 9.30
CA ARG A 112 17.28 0.27 9.58
C ARG A 112 18.19 0.19 8.38
N ARG A 113 18.04 -0.85 7.55
CA ARG A 113 18.83 -1.04 6.33
C ARG A 113 18.60 0.05 5.29
N LEU A 114 17.44 0.73 5.33
CA LEU A 114 17.12 1.86 4.45
C LEU A 114 17.64 3.20 5.01
N GLY A 115 18.28 3.19 6.20
CA GLY A 115 18.79 4.38 6.87
C GLY A 115 17.90 4.91 7.98
N GLY A 116 16.74 4.29 8.23
CA GLY A 116 15.80 4.67 9.30
C GLY A 116 15.11 6.01 9.06
N LYS A 117 14.41 6.50 10.10
CA LYS A 117 13.59 7.72 10.02
C LYS A 117 14.36 8.95 9.54
N LYS A 118 15.61 9.14 10.00
CA LYS A 118 16.44 10.30 9.61
C LYS A 118 16.74 10.32 8.12
N ALA A 119 16.99 9.15 7.53
CA ALA A 119 17.24 9.04 6.09
C ALA A 119 15.98 9.37 5.27
N LEU A 120 14.80 8.91 5.72
CA LEU A 120 13.52 9.28 5.11
C LEU A 120 13.26 10.79 5.18
N GLU A 121 13.50 11.42 6.32
CA GLU A 121 13.35 12.88 6.51
C GLU A 121 14.28 13.67 5.57
N VAL A 122 15.50 13.20 5.34
CA VAL A 122 16.43 13.82 4.38
C VAL A 122 15.91 13.69 2.97
N LEU A 123 15.47 12.48 2.57
CA LEU A 123 14.92 12.25 1.25
C LEU A 123 13.65 13.09 1.01
N ARG A 124 12.70 13.10 1.95
CA ARG A 124 11.49 13.94 1.84
C ARG A 124 11.83 15.41 1.58
N ARG A 125 12.81 15.97 2.30
CA ARG A 125 13.27 17.35 2.05
C ARG A 125 13.87 17.54 0.66
N LYS A 126 14.65 16.57 0.16
CA LYS A 126 15.20 16.61 -1.20
C LYS A 126 14.10 16.58 -2.27
N LEU A 127 13.04 15.78 -2.07
CA LEU A 127 11.86 15.74 -2.93
C LEU A 127 11.11 17.08 -2.89
N GLN A 128 10.83 17.60 -1.70
CA GLN A 128 10.14 18.89 -1.53
C GLN A 128 10.92 20.06 -2.14
N GLN A 129 12.24 20.06 -2.13
CA GLN A 129 13.06 21.06 -2.82
C GLN A 129 12.87 21.05 -4.34
N ARG A 130 12.35 19.95 -4.89
CA ARG A 130 12.03 19.76 -6.31
C ARG A 130 10.53 19.94 -6.61
N GLY A 131 9.71 20.16 -5.57
CA GLY A 131 8.26 20.31 -5.69
C GLY A 131 7.51 18.97 -5.71
N MET A 132 8.17 17.88 -5.33
CA MET A 132 7.58 16.54 -5.27
C MET A 132 7.17 16.17 -3.84
N GLY A 133 6.01 15.53 -3.68
CA GLY A 133 5.54 14.93 -2.44
C GLY A 133 6.09 13.52 -2.23
N LEU A 134 5.91 13.00 -1.03
CA LEU A 134 6.27 11.64 -0.65
C LEU A 134 5.03 10.87 -0.22
N PHE A 135 4.80 9.68 -0.82
CA PHE A 135 3.78 8.72 -0.41
C PHE A 135 4.42 7.50 0.24
N LEU A 136 3.71 6.96 1.24
CA LEU A 136 4.07 5.72 1.92
C LEU A 136 2.84 4.81 2.04
N ASP A 137 3.06 3.52 2.33
CA ASP A 137 1.96 2.57 2.53
C ASP A 137 1.35 2.70 3.92
N PHE A 138 0.03 2.54 3.99
CA PHE A 138 -0.71 2.27 5.21
C PHE A 138 -1.54 1.00 5.04
N VAL A 139 -1.17 -0.05 5.76
CA VAL A 139 -1.85 -1.35 5.74
C VAL A 139 -2.93 -1.36 6.82
N SER A 140 -4.18 -1.24 6.41
CA SER A 140 -5.31 -1.04 7.33
C SER A 140 -5.98 -2.33 7.78
N ASN A 141 -5.87 -3.40 6.97
CA ASN A 141 -6.58 -4.66 7.20
C ASN A 141 -5.87 -5.57 8.21
N HIS A 142 -4.54 -5.58 8.24
CA HIS A 142 -3.75 -6.54 9.00
C HIS A 142 -2.40 -5.98 9.45
N THR A 143 -1.71 -6.74 10.29
CA THR A 143 -0.31 -6.51 10.66
C THR A 143 0.50 -7.79 10.43
N ALA A 144 1.82 -7.74 10.57
CA ALA A 144 2.60 -8.97 10.69
C ALA A 144 2.17 -9.77 11.95
N ARG A 145 2.31 -11.09 11.91
CA ARG A 145 2.00 -11.98 13.06
C ARG A 145 2.86 -11.70 14.29
N ASP A 146 4.06 -11.16 14.11
CA ASP A 146 4.97 -10.77 15.19
C ASP A 146 4.91 -9.28 15.52
N HIS A 147 3.84 -8.58 15.11
CA HIS A 147 3.54 -7.22 15.55
C HIS A 147 3.32 -7.18 17.07
N VAL A 148 3.75 -6.09 17.72
CA VAL A 148 3.65 -5.96 19.18
C VAL A 148 2.22 -6.12 19.71
N TRP A 149 1.21 -5.65 19.00
CA TRP A 149 -0.19 -5.75 19.39
C TRP A 149 -0.69 -7.20 19.47
N VAL A 150 -0.16 -8.13 18.68
CA VAL A 150 -0.53 -9.56 18.76
C VAL A 150 -0.27 -10.11 20.16
N LYS A 151 0.82 -9.68 20.77
CA LYS A 151 1.19 -10.11 22.13
C LYS A 151 0.55 -9.26 23.24
N GLU A 152 0.46 -7.96 23.04
CA GLU A 152 0.07 -7.00 24.08
C GLU A 152 -1.44 -6.81 24.16
N THR A 153 -2.11 -6.74 23.02
CA THR A 153 -3.53 -6.41 22.86
C THR A 153 -4.20 -7.34 21.85
N PRO A 154 -4.23 -8.66 22.12
CA PRO A 154 -4.80 -9.65 21.18
C PRO A 154 -6.27 -9.39 20.84
N GLU A 155 -7.00 -8.63 21.66
CA GLU A 155 -8.36 -8.17 21.38
C GLU A 155 -8.48 -7.20 20.20
N PHE A 156 -7.38 -6.63 19.73
CA PHE A 156 -7.35 -5.81 18.52
C PHE A 156 -7.50 -6.64 17.24
N TYR A 157 -7.45 -7.94 17.36
CA TYR A 157 -7.51 -8.87 16.23
C TYR A 157 -8.83 -9.66 16.20
N VAL A 158 -9.16 -10.18 15.04
CA VAL A 158 -10.22 -11.17 14.91
C VAL A 158 -9.75 -12.48 15.53
N ASN A 159 -10.43 -12.91 16.60
CA ASN A 159 -10.08 -14.14 17.32
C ASN A 159 -10.95 -15.30 16.85
N GLY A 160 -10.34 -16.48 16.74
CA GLY A 160 -11.02 -17.76 16.58
C GLY A 160 -11.33 -18.40 17.92
N ASN A 161 -12.08 -19.52 17.88
CA ASN A 161 -12.31 -20.39 19.04
C ASN A 161 -11.07 -21.25 19.32
N ASP A 162 -10.96 -21.77 20.55
CA ASP A 162 -9.89 -22.70 20.91
C ASP A 162 -9.94 -23.98 20.04
N GLY A 163 -8.82 -24.31 19.42
CA GLY A 163 -8.68 -25.47 18.55
C GLY A 163 -9.03 -25.21 17.08
N GLU A 164 -9.61 -24.06 16.75
CA GLU A 164 -10.01 -23.75 15.37
C GLU A 164 -8.81 -23.62 14.42
N GLU A 165 -7.63 -23.29 14.93
CA GLU A 165 -6.39 -23.31 14.17
C GLU A 165 -5.98 -24.72 13.69
N LYS A 166 -6.52 -25.78 14.31
CA LYS A 166 -6.31 -27.18 13.88
C LYS A 166 -7.35 -27.61 12.86
N GLU A 167 -8.58 -27.11 13.02
CA GLU A 167 -9.70 -27.42 12.12
C GLU A 167 -9.60 -26.63 10.80
N LYS A 168 -9.10 -25.39 10.87
CA LYS A 168 -9.03 -24.44 9.74
C LYS A 168 -7.66 -23.74 9.71
N PRO A 169 -6.58 -24.50 9.53
CA PRO A 169 -5.21 -23.96 9.58
C PRO A 169 -4.92 -22.94 8.47
N GLU A 170 -5.72 -22.90 7.42
CA GLU A 170 -5.64 -21.91 6.34
C GLU A 170 -6.21 -20.54 6.72
N PHE A 171 -6.96 -20.43 7.83
CA PHE A 171 -7.58 -19.18 8.28
C PHE A 171 -7.09 -18.70 9.63
N PHE A 172 -6.57 -19.61 10.49
CA PHE A 172 -6.20 -19.27 11.86
C PHE A 172 -4.84 -19.82 12.26
N PHE A 173 -4.20 -19.13 13.19
CA PHE A 173 -2.98 -19.59 13.86
C PHE A 173 -3.08 -19.42 15.37
N ARG A 174 -2.34 -20.26 16.09
CA ARG A 174 -2.21 -20.15 17.54
C ARG A 174 -0.94 -19.39 17.91
N THR A 175 -1.03 -18.57 18.93
CA THR A 175 0.10 -17.79 19.43
C THR A 175 -0.01 -17.52 20.93
N GLU A 176 1.14 -17.39 21.58
CA GLU A 176 1.23 -16.96 22.97
C GLU A 176 1.16 -15.45 23.09
N THR A 177 0.32 -14.97 23.99
CA THR A 177 0.14 -13.54 24.28
C THR A 177 0.35 -13.27 25.78
N LYS A 178 0.40 -12.00 26.18
CA LYS A 178 0.42 -11.64 27.61
C LYS A 178 -0.85 -12.03 28.36
N LYS A 179 -1.93 -12.34 27.64
CA LYS A 179 -3.24 -12.75 28.17
C LYS A 179 -3.51 -14.25 28.00
N GLY A 180 -2.44 -15.06 27.84
CA GLY A 180 -2.51 -16.49 27.57
C GLY A 180 -2.53 -16.81 26.09
N SER A 181 -2.60 -18.09 25.75
CA SER A 181 -2.64 -18.57 24.38
C SER A 181 -3.93 -18.13 23.67
N ARG A 182 -3.82 -17.72 22.40
CA ARG A 182 -4.95 -17.25 21.58
C ARG A 182 -4.90 -17.85 20.19
N THR A 183 -6.08 -18.11 19.62
CA THR A 183 -6.29 -18.41 18.21
C THR A 183 -6.66 -17.10 17.52
N ILE A 184 -5.87 -16.67 16.54
CA ILE A 184 -6.04 -15.38 15.83
C ILE A 184 -6.19 -15.68 14.34
N ALA A 185 -7.06 -14.93 13.65
CA ALA A 185 -7.25 -15.05 12.23
C ALA A 185 -6.06 -14.46 11.44
N TYR A 186 -5.70 -15.11 10.33
CA TYR A 186 -4.87 -14.46 9.31
C TYR A 186 -5.60 -13.31 8.63
N GLY A 187 -4.86 -12.29 8.17
CA GLY A 187 -5.39 -11.32 7.23
C GLY A 187 -5.81 -12.02 5.94
N ARG A 188 -6.93 -11.62 5.36
CA ARG A 188 -7.41 -12.16 4.09
C ARG A 188 -8.41 -11.25 3.41
N ASP A 189 -8.65 -11.49 2.14
CA ASP A 189 -9.86 -11.07 1.46
C ASP A 189 -10.98 -12.13 1.57
N PRO A 190 -12.23 -11.83 1.15
CA PRO A 190 -13.35 -12.76 1.28
C PRO A 190 -13.22 -14.06 0.47
N TYR A 191 -12.40 -14.09 -0.58
CA TYR A 191 -12.42 -15.12 -1.62
C TYR A 191 -11.29 -16.13 -1.52
N PHE A 192 -10.20 -15.81 -0.80
CA PHE A 192 -9.00 -16.63 -0.73
C PHE A 192 -8.64 -17.04 0.71
N PRO A 193 -7.79 -18.07 0.89
CA PRO A 193 -7.19 -18.40 2.17
C PRO A 193 -6.44 -17.22 2.79
N GLY A 194 -6.14 -17.33 4.08
CA GLY A 194 -5.41 -16.31 4.81
C GLY A 194 -3.96 -16.14 4.37
N TRP A 195 -3.48 -14.90 4.42
CA TRP A 195 -2.07 -14.56 4.23
C TRP A 195 -1.29 -14.96 5.49
N THR A 196 -0.57 -16.08 5.42
CA THR A 196 -0.02 -16.79 6.57
C THR A 196 1.03 -16.03 7.38
N ASP A 197 1.57 -14.96 6.88
CA ASP A 197 2.50 -14.04 7.54
C ASP A 197 1.83 -12.86 8.26
N THR A 198 0.49 -12.77 8.20
CA THR A 198 -0.29 -11.65 8.72
C THR A 198 -1.26 -12.03 9.83
N ALA A 199 -1.74 -11.06 10.59
CA ALA A 199 -2.79 -11.16 11.61
C ALA A 199 -3.89 -10.13 11.33
N GLN A 200 -5.16 -10.57 11.29
CA GLN A 200 -6.33 -9.77 10.93
C GLN A 200 -6.71 -8.79 12.02
N LEU A 201 -6.63 -7.50 11.75
CA LEU A 201 -7.13 -6.46 12.65
C LEU A 201 -8.67 -6.48 12.72
N ASN A 202 -9.21 -6.21 13.89
CA ASN A 202 -10.66 -6.09 14.10
C ASN A 202 -11.07 -4.62 14.08
N VAL A 203 -11.51 -4.12 12.92
CA VAL A 203 -11.92 -2.73 12.74
C VAL A 203 -13.22 -2.37 13.48
N PHE A 204 -13.99 -3.35 13.98
CA PHE A 204 -15.16 -3.11 14.81
C PHE A 204 -14.79 -2.86 16.28
N HIS A 205 -13.57 -3.20 16.70
CA HIS A 205 -13.10 -2.96 18.06
C HIS A 205 -12.63 -1.50 18.20
N PRO A 206 -13.22 -0.69 19.11
CA PRO A 206 -12.90 0.75 19.22
C PRO A 206 -11.42 1.04 19.51
N GLY A 207 -10.79 0.20 20.34
CA GLY A 207 -9.36 0.35 20.66
C GLY A 207 -8.46 0.14 19.44
N THR A 208 -8.82 -0.79 18.55
CA THR A 208 -8.12 -1.00 17.26
C THR A 208 -8.22 0.24 16.41
N ARG A 209 -9.41 0.81 16.22
CA ARG A 209 -9.62 2.05 15.45
C ARG A 209 -8.77 3.20 15.98
N THR A 210 -8.82 3.43 17.30
CA THR A 210 -8.02 4.47 17.94
C THR A 210 -6.52 4.28 17.69
N ALA A 211 -6.01 3.05 17.83
CA ALA A 211 -4.61 2.74 17.61
C ALA A 211 -4.20 2.92 16.13
N MET A 212 -5.06 2.52 15.19
CA MET A 212 -4.83 2.69 13.76
C MET A 212 -4.83 4.18 13.36
N ILE A 213 -5.77 4.98 13.86
CA ILE A 213 -5.82 6.43 13.60
C ILE A 213 -4.57 7.11 14.16
N LYS A 214 -4.13 6.73 15.36
CA LYS A 214 -2.88 7.24 15.94
C LYS A 214 -1.66 6.89 15.09
N THR A 215 -1.62 5.67 14.56
CA THR A 215 -0.56 5.25 13.63
C THR A 215 -0.59 6.12 12.38
N LEU A 216 -1.75 6.29 11.77
CA LEU A 216 -1.93 7.10 10.56
C LEU A 216 -1.52 8.57 10.79
N ALA A 217 -1.85 9.15 11.95
CA ALA A 217 -1.39 10.50 12.33
C ALA A 217 0.15 10.58 12.40
N SER A 218 0.80 9.54 12.92
CA SER A 218 2.26 9.46 12.93
C SER A 218 2.85 9.41 11.51
N LEU A 219 2.19 8.70 10.58
CA LEU A 219 2.60 8.65 9.17
C LEU A 219 2.41 10.02 8.50
N ALA A 220 1.30 10.71 8.75
CA ALA A 220 1.03 12.04 8.20
C ALA A 220 2.12 13.06 8.58
N GLY A 221 2.77 12.88 9.72
CA GLY A 221 3.95 13.65 10.09
C GLY A 221 5.21 13.32 9.27
N MET A 222 5.27 12.17 8.60
CA MET A 222 6.46 11.69 7.89
C MET A 222 6.37 11.77 6.36
N CYS A 223 5.17 11.86 5.78
CA CYS A 223 4.92 11.91 4.35
C CYS A 223 3.85 12.93 3.99
N ASP A 224 3.52 13.04 2.71
CA ASP A 224 2.55 13.99 2.17
C ASP A 224 1.25 13.31 1.73
N GLY A 225 1.27 11.98 1.66
CA GLY A 225 0.12 11.13 1.39
C GLY A 225 0.42 9.67 1.69
N VAL A 226 -0.66 8.87 1.72
CA VAL A 226 -0.56 7.41 1.90
C VAL A 226 -1.32 6.66 0.81
N ARG A 227 -0.74 5.54 0.38
CA ARG A 227 -1.46 4.49 -0.33
C ARG A 227 -2.01 3.52 0.72
N CYS A 228 -3.30 3.41 0.78
CA CYS A 228 -4.00 2.54 1.73
C CYS A 228 -4.22 1.17 1.10
N ASP A 229 -3.48 0.20 1.61
CA ASP A 229 -3.50 -1.20 1.16
C ASP A 229 -4.88 -1.82 1.36
N MET A 230 -5.43 -2.42 0.28
CA MET A 230 -6.70 -3.14 0.30
C MET A 230 -7.79 -2.38 1.09
N ALA A 231 -7.97 -1.09 0.81
CA ALA A 231 -8.78 -0.18 1.64
C ALA A 231 -10.25 -0.62 1.80
N MET A 232 -10.79 -1.33 0.82
CA MET A 232 -12.18 -1.80 0.83
C MET A 232 -12.42 -2.95 1.82
N LEU A 233 -11.38 -3.69 2.25
CA LEU A 233 -11.57 -4.84 3.16
C LEU A 233 -12.09 -4.45 4.54
N ILE A 234 -11.87 -3.22 4.96
CA ILE A 234 -12.34 -2.71 6.26
C ILE A 234 -13.60 -1.83 6.15
N LEU A 235 -14.21 -1.73 4.96
CA LEU A 235 -15.58 -1.22 4.85
C LEU A 235 -16.51 -2.11 5.68
N ARG A 236 -17.41 -1.48 6.43
CA ARG A 236 -18.26 -2.18 7.41
C ARG A 236 -18.99 -3.40 6.84
N GLN A 237 -19.55 -3.27 5.65
CA GLN A 237 -20.28 -4.36 5.01
C GLN A 237 -19.33 -5.49 4.61
N VAL A 238 -18.23 -5.18 3.92
CA VAL A 238 -17.23 -6.17 3.50
C VAL A 238 -16.65 -6.91 4.71
N PHE A 239 -16.31 -6.17 5.76
CA PHE A 239 -15.75 -6.73 6.99
C PHE A 239 -16.76 -7.62 7.72
N ALA A 240 -18.03 -7.18 7.80
CA ALA A 240 -19.10 -7.97 8.41
C ALA A 240 -19.39 -9.26 7.63
N ASP A 241 -19.41 -9.20 6.30
CA ASP A 241 -19.64 -10.36 5.44
C ASP A 241 -18.47 -11.37 5.52
N THR A 242 -17.25 -10.88 5.68
CA THR A 242 -16.04 -11.73 5.78
C THR A 242 -15.94 -12.42 7.13
N TRP A 243 -16.24 -11.72 8.23
CA TRP A 243 -15.93 -12.16 9.60
C TRP A 243 -17.15 -12.47 10.47
N GLY A 244 -18.34 -11.98 10.11
CA GLY A 244 -19.61 -12.25 10.79
C GLY A 244 -19.57 -11.91 12.29
N GLU A 245 -20.11 -12.79 13.11
CA GLU A 245 -20.18 -12.62 14.57
C GLU A 245 -18.80 -12.55 15.25
N ARG A 246 -17.74 -13.12 14.63
CA ARG A 246 -16.37 -13.09 15.15
C ARG A 246 -15.79 -11.67 15.22
N ALA A 247 -16.26 -10.78 14.35
CA ALA A 247 -15.87 -9.40 14.34
C ALA A 247 -16.49 -8.59 15.50
N ARG A 248 -17.57 -9.10 16.15
CA ARG A 248 -18.23 -8.39 17.23
C ARG A 248 -17.42 -8.46 18.53
N PRO A 249 -16.96 -7.32 19.08
CA PRO A 249 -16.27 -7.30 20.36
C PRO A 249 -17.21 -7.80 21.48
N GLN A 250 -16.76 -8.75 22.28
CA GLN A 250 -17.59 -9.41 23.31
C GLN A 250 -18.07 -8.48 24.44
N ALA A 251 -17.48 -7.32 24.64
CA ALA A 251 -17.75 -6.43 25.78
C ALA A 251 -17.89 -4.96 25.42
N GLN A 252 -17.93 -4.59 24.16
CA GLN A 252 -17.94 -3.20 23.71
C GLN A 252 -18.95 -2.96 22.60
N ALA A 253 -19.48 -1.74 22.52
CA ALA A 253 -20.34 -1.36 21.40
C ALA A 253 -19.57 -1.45 20.07
N VAL A 254 -20.15 -2.08 19.07
CA VAL A 254 -19.63 -2.08 17.70
C VAL A 254 -19.63 -0.65 17.17
N ALA A 255 -18.52 -0.21 16.60
CA ALA A 255 -18.45 1.10 15.95
C ALA A 255 -19.52 1.19 14.84
N THR A 256 -20.32 2.25 14.84
CA THR A 256 -21.45 2.45 13.91
C THR A 256 -21.07 3.21 12.65
N THR A 257 -19.95 3.92 12.65
CA THR A 257 -19.41 4.71 11.53
C THR A 257 -18.41 3.91 10.70
N GLU A 258 -18.21 4.31 9.45
CA GLU A 258 -17.10 3.79 8.65
C GLU A 258 -15.75 4.20 9.26
N PHE A 259 -14.77 3.30 9.21
CA PHE A 259 -13.42 3.60 9.71
C PHE A 259 -12.77 4.75 8.94
N TRP A 260 -12.88 4.71 7.60
CA TRP A 260 -12.24 5.70 6.74
C TRP A 260 -12.80 7.10 6.93
N GLU A 261 -14.10 7.24 7.10
CA GLU A 261 -14.74 8.53 7.40
C GLU A 261 -14.15 9.16 8.67
N GLU A 262 -14.05 8.37 9.74
CA GLU A 262 -13.48 8.81 11.03
C GLU A 262 -11.99 9.11 10.90
N ALA A 263 -11.22 8.23 10.28
CA ALA A 263 -9.76 8.33 10.15
C ALA A 263 -9.37 9.54 9.30
N ILE A 264 -9.96 9.69 8.11
CA ILE A 264 -9.66 10.79 7.19
C ILE A 264 -10.05 12.14 7.81
N ALA A 265 -11.25 12.23 8.41
CA ALA A 265 -11.66 13.45 9.10
C ALA A 265 -10.74 13.80 10.27
N SER A 266 -10.25 12.80 11.02
CA SER A 266 -9.28 13.02 12.11
C SER A 266 -7.94 13.57 11.60
N ILE A 267 -7.39 12.96 10.56
CA ILE A 267 -6.10 13.38 9.99
C ILE A 267 -6.18 14.76 9.37
N ARG A 268 -7.23 15.08 8.63
CA ARG A 268 -7.38 16.39 7.97
C ARG A 268 -7.52 17.58 8.92
N LYS A 269 -7.88 17.34 10.18
CA LYS A 269 -7.87 18.40 11.21
C LYS A 269 -6.48 18.95 11.47
N GLU A 270 -5.47 18.10 11.45
CA GLU A 270 -4.08 18.46 11.72
C GLU A 270 -3.25 18.62 10.43
N PHE A 271 -3.57 17.83 9.42
CA PHE A 271 -2.90 17.78 8.11
C PHE A 271 -3.90 17.99 6.96
N PRO A 272 -4.40 19.22 6.74
CA PRO A 272 -5.52 19.49 5.82
C PRO A 272 -5.22 19.14 4.35
N ASN A 273 -3.95 19.14 3.95
CA ASN A 273 -3.51 18.82 2.59
C ASN A 273 -2.97 17.40 2.41
N PHE A 274 -3.17 16.53 3.41
CA PHE A 274 -2.72 15.14 3.35
C PHE A 274 -3.58 14.34 2.39
N ILE A 275 -2.95 13.61 1.47
CA ILE A 275 -3.61 12.89 0.38
C ILE A 275 -3.80 11.42 0.72
N PHE A 276 -5.00 10.91 0.46
CA PHE A 276 -5.37 9.50 0.64
C PHE A 276 -5.62 8.85 -0.71
N LEU A 277 -4.81 7.85 -1.05
CA LEU A 277 -5.00 6.98 -2.21
C LEU A 277 -5.45 5.59 -1.74
N ALA A 278 -6.62 5.14 -2.17
CA ALA A 278 -7.10 3.79 -1.86
C ALA A 278 -6.73 2.80 -2.96
N GLU A 279 -6.14 1.70 -2.56
CA GLU A 279 -6.27 0.49 -3.35
C GLU A 279 -7.71 -0.02 -3.22
N ALA A 280 -8.40 -0.15 -4.35
CA ALA A 280 -9.83 -0.44 -4.42
C ALA A 280 -10.14 -1.44 -5.54
N TYR A 281 -11.06 -2.36 -5.24
CA TYR A 281 -11.56 -3.39 -6.15
C TYR A 281 -13.09 -3.55 -5.95
N TRP A 282 -13.72 -4.36 -6.80
CA TRP A 282 -15.11 -4.83 -6.68
C TRP A 282 -16.16 -3.72 -6.78
N ASP A 283 -15.90 -2.72 -7.63
CA ASP A 283 -16.79 -1.55 -7.83
C ASP A 283 -17.04 -0.74 -6.54
N LEU A 284 -16.07 -0.79 -5.58
CA LEU A 284 -16.15 -0.06 -4.32
C LEU A 284 -15.42 1.29 -4.35
N GLU A 285 -14.87 1.68 -5.49
CA GLU A 285 -14.12 2.92 -5.71
C GLU A 285 -14.97 4.13 -5.34
N TRP A 286 -16.18 4.22 -5.89
CA TRP A 286 -17.08 5.32 -5.61
C TRP A 286 -17.43 5.43 -4.11
N ARG A 287 -17.64 4.28 -3.46
CA ARG A 287 -17.91 4.27 -2.01
C ARG A 287 -16.75 4.83 -1.21
N LEU A 288 -15.52 4.47 -1.55
CA LEU A 288 -14.31 4.97 -0.88
C LEU A 288 -14.11 6.47 -1.14
N GLN A 289 -14.34 6.95 -2.37
CA GLN A 289 -14.32 8.39 -2.69
C GLN A 289 -15.32 9.17 -1.83
N GLN A 290 -16.55 8.68 -1.66
CA GLN A 290 -17.57 9.30 -0.79
C GLN A 290 -17.16 9.33 0.69
N LEU A 291 -16.31 8.41 1.15
CA LEU A 291 -15.77 8.39 2.52
C LEU A 291 -14.57 9.34 2.70
N GLY A 292 -14.15 10.03 1.64
CA GLY A 292 -13.17 11.09 1.70
C GLY A 292 -11.81 10.76 1.12
N PHE A 293 -11.62 9.64 0.43
CA PHE A 293 -10.40 9.39 -0.34
C PHE A 293 -10.26 10.40 -1.48
N ASP A 294 -9.07 10.92 -1.65
CA ASP A 294 -8.76 11.84 -2.74
C ASP A 294 -8.66 11.09 -4.07
N TYR A 295 -8.13 9.86 -4.02
CA TYR A 295 -8.01 9.00 -5.19
C TYR A 295 -8.27 7.54 -4.83
N THR A 296 -8.79 6.79 -5.81
CA THR A 296 -8.97 5.33 -5.75
C THR A 296 -8.39 4.70 -7.00
N TYR A 297 -7.80 3.51 -6.90
CA TYR A 297 -7.37 2.75 -8.06
C TYR A 297 -8.52 2.56 -9.05
N ASP A 298 -8.27 2.80 -10.34
CA ASP A 298 -9.22 2.50 -11.42
C ASP A 298 -8.92 1.12 -12.03
N LYS A 299 -9.10 0.08 -11.20
CA LYS A 299 -8.88 -1.31 -11.63
C LYS A 299 -9.80 -1.72 -12.76
N THR A 300 -11.03 -1.22 -12.75
CA THR A 300 -12.02 -1.48 -13.80
C THR A 300 -11.55 -0.98 -15.15
N LEU A 301 -10.95 0.22 -15.23
CA LEU A 301 -10.37 0.70 -16.49
C LEU A 301 -9.18 -0.17 -16.92
N TYR A 302 -8.30 -0.53 -15.98
CA TYR A 302 -7.16 -1.41 -16.26
C TYR A 302 -7.61 -2.74 -16.87
N ASP A 303 -8.58 -3.42 -16.24
CA ASP A 303 -9.10 -4.70 -16.72
C ASP A 303 -9.75 -4.60 -18.12
N ARG A 304 -10.47 -3.51 -18.36
CA ARG A 304 -11.08 -3.24 -19.67
C ARG A 304 -10.03 -2.94 -20.75
N LEU A 305 -8.97 -2.21 -20.42
CA LEU A 305 -7.86 -1.97 -21.35
C LEU A 305 -7.10 -3.25 -21.67
N LEU A 306 -7.04 -4.20 -20.74
CA LEU A 306 -6.31 -5.46 -20.91
C LEU A 306 -7.12 -6.53 -21.62
N HIS A 307 -8.40 -6.68 -21.30
CA HIS A 307 -9.20 -7.85 -21.67
C HIS A 307 -10.41 -7.53 -22.57
N GLU A 308 -10.79 -6.26 -22.70
CA GLU A 308 -12.03 -5.89 -23.38
C GLU A 308 -11.77 -4.94 -24.59
N GLY A 309 -12.83 -4.63 -25.30
CA GLY A 309 -12.74 -3.77 -26.49
C GLY A 309 -12.98 -2.30 -26.21
N ALA A 310 -12.73 -1.45 -27.20
CA ALA A 310 -12.85 0.00 -27.13
C ALA A 310 -14.26 0.50 -26.69
N SER A 311 -15.33 -0.25 -26.94
CA SER A 311 -16.67 0.13 -26.50
C SER A 311 -16.82 0.05 -24.98
N SER A 312 -16.25 -0.98 -24.36
CA SER A 312 -16.27 -1.15 -22.90
C SER A 312 -15.46 -0.07 -22.19
N VAL A 313 -14.27 0.24 -22.70
CA VAL A 313 -13.46 1.38 -22.22
C VAL A 313 -14.24 2.68 -22.34
N ARG A 314 -14.87 2.95 -23.49
CA ARG A 314 -15.70 4.14 -23.70
C ARG A 314 -16.87 4.21 -22.73
N ASP A 315 -17.52 3.08 -22.44
CA ASP A 315 -18.66 3.06 -21.52
C ASP A 315 -18.22 3.35 -20.08
N HIS A 316 -17.06 2.88 -19.63
CA HIS A 316 -16.48 3.26 -18.34
C HIS A 316 -16.16 4.77 -18.27
N LEU A 317 -15.62 5.33 -19.32
CA LEU A 317 -15.27 6.74 -19.39
C LEU A 317 -16.46 7.70 -19.54
N LYS A 318 -17.71 7.17 -19.64
CA LYS A 318 -18.96 7.97 -19.55
C LYS A 318 -19.38 8.26 -18.12
N ALA A 319 -18.73 7.65 -17.10
CA ALA A 319 -19.04 7.95 -15.72
C ALA A 319 -18.87 9.45 -15.42
N GLU A 320 -19.59 9.93 -14.43
CA GLU A 320 -19.62 11.37 -14.09
C GLU A 320 -18.22 11.90 -13.72
N MET A 321 -18.00 13.18 -14.02
CA MET A 321 -16.71 13.83 -13.75
C MET A 321 -16.30 13.78 -12.29
N ALA A 322 -17.28 13.83 -11.37
CA ALA A 322 -17.05 13.69 -9.92
C ALA A 322 -16.38 12.36 -9.55
N PHE A 323 -16.68 11.26 -10.27
CA PHE A 323 -15.99 9.98 -10.11
C PHE A 323 -14.64 10.00 -10.81
N GLN A 324 -14.60 10.46 -12.07
CA GLN A 324 -13.42 10.41 -12.93
C GLN A 324 -12.22 11.15 -12.35
N GLN A 325 -12.45 12.32 -11.72
CA GLN A 325 -11.40 13.17 -11.14
C GLN A 325 -10.70 12.53 -9.93
N HIS A 326 -11.33 11.56 -9.30
CA HIS A 326 -10.82 10.84 -8.13
C HIS A 326 -10.31 9.43 -8.44
N CYS A 327 -10.15 9.09 -9.72
CA CYS A 327 -9.53 7.83 -10.12
C CYS A 327 -8.01 7.97 -10.24
N ALA A 328 -7.27 6.97 -9.75
CA ALA A 328 -5.85 6.79 -10.02
C ALA A 328 -5.69 5.73 -11.11
N ARG A 329 -5.15 6.14 -12.26
CA ARG A 329 -5.10 5.32 -13.47
C ARG A 329 -3.71 4.82 -13.76
N PHE A 330 -3.64 3.55 -14.13
CA PHE A 330 -2.39 2.83 -14.41
C PHE A 330 -2.61 1.80 -15.53
N ILE A 331 -1.53 1.37 -16.14
CA ILE A 331 -1.49 0.25 -17.06
C ILE A 331 -0.63 -0.90 -16.54
N GLU A 332 0.05 -0.69 -15.42
CA GLU A 332 0.76 -1.66 -14.58
C GLU A 332 1.02 -1.07 -13.19
N ASN A 333 1.27 -1.92 -12.21
CA ASN A 333 1.76 -1.60 -10.88
C ASN A 333 2.55 -2.80 -10.33
N HIS A 334 2.93 -2.80 -9.05
CA HIS A 334 3.71 -3.90 -8.47
C HIS A 334 2.96 -5.24 -8.34
N ASP A 335 1.63 -5.24 -8.38
CA ASP A 335 0.79 -6.44 -8.30
C ASP A 335 0.39 -6.98 -9.67
N GLU A 336 0.48 -6.14 -10.70
CA GLU A 336 0.06 -6.47 -12.04
C GLU A 336 1.27 -6.84 -12.93
N ARG A 337 1.01 -7.56 -13.99
CA ARG A 337 2.03 -7.86 -14.99
C ARG A 337 2.53 -6.56 -15.64
N ARG A 338 3.80 -6.55 -16.06
CA ARG A 338 4.33 -5.47 -16.89
C ARG A 338 3.45 -5.27 -18.13
N ALA A 339 3.09 -4.03 -18.44
CA ALA A 339 2.22 -3.70 -19.56
C ALA A 339 2.76 -4.25 -20.90
N ALA A 340 4.09 -4.22 -21.08
CA ALA A 340 4.77 -4.79 -22.24
C ALA A 340 4.57 -6.31 -22.41
N GLN A 341 4.26 -7.03 -21.31
CA GLN A 341 4.01 -8.48 -21.32
C GLN A 341 2.51 -8.81 -21.32
N ALA A 342 1.70 -7.96 -20.72
CA ALA A 342 0.27 -8.20 -20.51
C ALA A 342 -0.57 -7.78 -21.73
N LEU A 343 -0.20 -6.66 -22.37
CA LEU A 343 -0.93 -6.13 -23.51
C LEU A 343 -0.56 -6.83 -24.82
N PRO A 344 -1.53 -7.04 -25.72
CA PRO A 344 -1.35 -7.90 -26.91
C PRO A 344 -0.29 -7.42 -27.91
N SER A 345 0.01 -6.13 -27.93
CA SER A 345 1.00 -5.53 -28.84
C SER A 345 1.46 -4.18 -28.35
N THR A 346 2.61 -3.72 -28.86
CA THR A 346 3.12 -2.36 -28.61
C THR A 346 2.12 -1.27 -28.99
N ALA A 347 1.38 -1.44 -30.10
CA ALA A 347 0.34 -0.48 -30.49
C ALA A 347 -0.79 -0.43 -29.45
N TRP A 348 -1.17 -1.56 -28.88
CA TRP A 348 -2.17 -1.62 -27.81
C TRP A 348 -1.65 -0.99 -26.53
N GLN A 349 -0.39 -1.23 -26.19
CA GLN A 349 0.26 -0.61 -25.04
C GLN A 349 0.27 0.92 -25.15
N TYR A 350 0.62 1.46 -26.33
CA TYR A 350 0.54 2.91 -26.56
C TYR A 350 -0.89 3.45 -26.45
N ALA A 351 -1.88 2.74 -27.00
CA ALA A 351 -3.27 3.15 -26.88
C ALA A 351 -3.75 3.16 -25.43
N ALA A 352 -3.42 2.11 -24.67
CA ALA A 352 -3.75 2.03 -23.24
C ALA A 352 -3.07 3.14 -22.43
N ALA A 353 -1.78 3.39 -22.67
CA ALA A 353 -1.03 4.46 -22.03
C ALA A 353 -1.62 5.85 -22.37
N MET A 354 -1.93 6.12 -23.65
CA MET A 354 -2.57 7.36 -24.08
C MET A 354 -3.89 7.61 -23.35
N ILE A 355 -4.72 6.57 -23.19
CA ILE A 355 -5.98 6.67 -22.44
C ILE A 355 -5.69 6.96 -20.97
N ALA A 356 -4.90 6.11 -20.29
CA ALA A 356 -4.63 6.26 -18.86
C ALA A 356 -3.99 7.60 -18.50
N LEU A 357 -3.13 8.14 -19.37
CA LEU A 357 -2.41 9.41 -19.15
C LEU A 357 -3.22 10.66 -19.53
N SER A 358 -4.30 10.54 -20.31
CA SER A 358 -5.02 11.70 -20.84
C SER A 358 -6.39 11.96 -20.21
N VAL A 359 -6.96 10.98 -19.49
CA VAL A 359 -8.26 11.12 -18.83
C VAL A 359 -8.11 11.77 -17.45
N PRO A 360 -9.17 12.42 -16.90
CA PRO A 360 -9.11 13.08 -15.59
C PRO A 360 -8.71 12.14 -14.46
N GLY A 361 -8.07 12.68 -13.41
CA GLY A 361 -7.65 11.97 -12.22
C GLY A 361 -6.12 11.89 -12.07
N MET A 362 -5.66 11.07 -11.16
CA MET A 362 -4.24 10.83 -10.91
C MET A 362 -3.69 9.80 -11.93
N VAL A 363 -2.48 10.03 -12.40
CA VAL A 363 -1.71 9.03 -13.15
C VAL A 363 -0.78 8.31 -12.18
N LEU A 364 -0.85 6.98 -12.15
CA LEU A 364 0.09 6.13 -11.42
C LEU A 364 1.02 5.44 -12.41
N LEU A 365 2.32 5.72 -12.30
CA LEU A 365 3.38 5.12 -13.10
C LEU A 365 4.22 4.21 -12.20
N HIS A 366 4.58 3.04 -12.71
CA HIS A 366 5.40 2.06 -12.00
C HIS A 366 6.87 2.15 -12.42
N GLU A 367 7.78 1.93 -11.49
CA GLU A 367 9.23 1.87 -11.72
C GLU A 367 9.58 0.93 -12.88
N GLY A 368 10.42 1.40 -13.81
CA GLY A 368 10.79 0.67 -15.03
C GLY A 368 9.79 0.78 -16.19
N GLN A 369 8.57 1.30 -15.97
CA GLN A 369 7.56 1.43 -17.03
C GLN A 369 8.01 2.36 -18.17
N LEU A 370 8.86 3.34 -17.87
CA LEU A 370 9.38 4.29 -18.86
C LEU A 370 10.54 3.71 -19.70
N ASP A 371 11.12 2.60 -19.26
CA ASP A 371 12.24 1.95 -19.95
C ASP A 371 11.78 0.86 -20.93
N GLY A 372 10.53 0.44 -20.86
CA GLY A 372 9.88 -0.55 -21.74
C GLY A 372 9.82 -1.95 -21.16
#